data_f545570b1ef3119ef3c51e87c20d6614
#
_entry.id   f545570b1ef3119ef3c51e87c20d6614
#
_cell.length_a   1.000
_cell.length_b   1.000
_cell.length_c   1.000
_cell.angle_alpha   90.00
_cell.angle_beta   90.00
_cell.angle_gamma   90.00
#
_symmetry.space_group_name_H-M   'P 1'
#
loop_
_entity.id
_entity.type
_entity.pdbx_description
1 polymer ?
#
loop_
_entity_poly.entity_id
_entity_poly.type
_entity_poly.pdbx_seq_one_letter_code
_entity_poly.pdbx_strand_id
1 'polypeptide(L)'
;MTSESYGMSSQELIQHLMNPDRAKGLDTFLILTFSNINIHSTVADIGCGPGYFTVPLAKYAVTGKVFALDIDDEMLESCRTYVAELRMNNVEVLKCSEFEFPLENGSIDGAFMAFVIQQSPDKARLLRAVRELLVPKGWCTILEWYKKDTESGGPPAERRINPPDLQQMAEEAGFRHVSWRDLNGDQYMTVLRNV
;
A
#
# COMPACT_ATOMS: atom_id res chain seq x y z
N MET A 1 7.95 -3.42 -4.18
CA MET A 1 9.10 -2.48 -4.36
C MET A 1 10.29 -3.30 -4.84
N THR A 2 10.97 -2.89 -5.91
CA THR A 2 12.15 -3.64 -6.39
C THR A 2 13.44 -2.99 -5.90
N SER A 3 14.42 -3.80 -5.53
CA SER A 3 15.76 -3.38 -5.11
C SER A 3 16.46 -2.49 -6.16
N GLU A 4 16.23 -2.79 -7.44
CA GLU A 4 16.75 -1.99 -8.57
C GLU A 4 16.26 -0.53 -8.56
N SER A 5 15.04 -0.27 -8.12
CA SER A 5 14.49 1.10 -8.11
C SER A 5 15.12 2.00 -7.05
N TYR A 6 15.79 1.42 -6.06
CA TYR A 6 16.48 2.14 -4.97
C TYR A 6 18.00 2.03 -5.04
N GLY A 7 18.56 1.25 -5.98
CA GLY A 7 19.99 1.00 -6.09
C GLY A 7 20.58 0.28 -4.86
N MET A 8 19.76 -0.49 -4.18
CA MET A 8 20.06 -1.26 -2.97
C MET A 8 19.94 -2.75 -3.25
N SER A 9 20.68 -3.60 -2.52
CA SER A 9 20.36 -5.02 -2.47
C SER A 9 19.00 -5.25 -1.78
N SER A 10 18.35 -6.40 -2.04
CA SER A 10 17.07 -6.72 -1.40
C SER A 10 17.16 -6.71 0.13
N GLN A 11 18.27 -7.18 0.70
CA GLN A 11 18.47 -7.16 2.15
C GLN A 11 18.58 -5.74 2.73
N GLU A 12 19.32 -4.85 2.06
CA GLU A 12 19.40 -3.44 2.45
C GLU A 12 18.06 -2.75 2.34
N LEU A 13 17.31 -3.05 1.28
CA LEU A 13 15.96 -2.51 1.10
C LEU A 13 15.00 -3.00 2.19
N ILE A 14 15.01 -4.30 2.54
CA ILE A 14 14.21 -4.85 3.63
C ILE A 14 14.54 -4.14 4.95
N GLN A 15 15.83 -3.99 5.29
CA GLN A 15 16.25 -3.28 6.50
C GLN A 15 15.78 -1.82 6.50
N HIS A 16 15.90 -1.14 5.36
CA HIS A 16 15.44 0.23 5.20
C HIS A 16 13.90 0.33 5.38
N LEU A 17 13.15 -0.56 4.75
CA LEU A 17 11.69 -0.56 4.82
C LEU A 17 11.16 -0.96 6.20
N MET A 18 11.88 -1.75 6.97
CA MET A 18 11.53 -2.17 8.33
C MET A 18 12.14 -1.29 9.42
N ASN A 19 12.86 -0.24 9.06
CA ASN A 19 13.49 0.65 10.03
C ASN A 19 12.43 1.29 10.96
N PRO A 20 12.54 1.13 12.29
CA PRO A 20 11.60 1.73 13.26
C PRO A 20 11.50 3.27 13.17
N ASP A 21 12.55 3.93 12.69
CA ASP A 21 12.55 5.39 12.54
C ASP A 21 11.52 5.89 11.51
N ARG A 22 11.03 5.03 10.61
CA ARG A 22 9.92 5.36 9.70
C ARG A 22 8.65 5.75 10.45
N ALA A 23 8.42 5.18 11.63
CA ALA A 23 7.27 5.53 12.46
C ALA A 23 7.26 6.99 12.92
N LYS A 24 8.41 7.68 12.93
CA LYS A 24 8.48 9.12 13.25
C LYS A 24 7.80 9.99 12.19
N GLY A 25 7.79 9.54 10.93
CA GLY A 25 7.13 10.24 9.82
C GLY A 25 5.86 9.55 9.30
N LEU A 26 5.66 8.28 9.64
CA LEU A 26 4.54 7.45 9.19
C LEU A 26 3.87 6.80 10.40
N ASP A 27 3.05 7.56 11.11
CA ASP A 27 2.21 7.02 12.18
C ASP A 27 1.15 6.08 11.60
N THR A 28 1.44 4.78 11.68
CA THR A 28 0.56 3.74 11.12
C THR A 28 -0.82 3.73 11.76
N PHE A 29 -0.93 4.06 13.06
CA PHE A 29 -2.23 4.12 13.73
C PHE A 29 -3.07 5.26 13.17
N LEU A 30 -2.49 6.45 13.01
CA LEU A 30 -3.17 7.61 12.42
C LEU A 30 -3.61 7.32 10.98
N ILE A 31 -2.71 6.75 10.16
CA ILE A 31 -2.98 6.40 8.76
C ILE A 31 -4.17 5.44 8.68
N LEU A 32 -4.18 4.36 9.47
CA LEU A 32 -5.25 3.37 9.44
C LEU A 32 -6.58 3.90 9.98
N THR A 33 -6.55 4.80 10.96
CA THR A 33 -7.75 5.47 11.46
C THR A 33 -8.49 6.22 10.35
N PHE A 34 -7.76 6.80 9.40
CA PHE A 34 -8.36 7.50 8.26
C PHE A 34 -8.67 6.61 7.06
N SER A 35 -8.27 5.35 7.06
CA SER A 35 -8.44 4.41 5.94
C SER A 35 -9.82 3.73 5.86
N ASN A 36 -10.75 4.01 6.78
CA ASN A 36 -12.05 3.35 6.89
C ASN A 36 -11.99 1.83 7.19
N ILE A 37 -10.85 1.33 7.64
CA ILE A 37 -10.70 -0.05 8.09
C ILE A 37 -11.49 -0.27 9.38
N ASN A 38 -12.06 -1.47 9.53
CA ASN A 38 -12.70 -1.91 10.77
C ASN A 38 -12.27 -3.34 11.12
N ILE A 39 -12.69 -3.82 12.29
CA ILE A 39 -12.24 -5.12 12.83
C ILE A 39 -12.63 -6.34 11.98
N HIS A 40 -13.62 -6.22 11.11
CA HIS A 40 -14.12 -7.29 10.24
C HIS A 40 -13.65 -7.15 8.79
N SER A 41 -12.91 -6.10 8.46
CA SER A 41 -12.52 -5.81 7.08
C SER A 41 -11.65 -6.89 6.46
N THR A 42 -11.96 -7.26 5.23
CA THR A 42 -11.07 -8.01 4.35
C THR A 42 -10.27 -7.01 3.53
N VAL A 43 -8.96 -7.00 3.68
CA VAL A 43 -8.07 -5.96 3.11
C VAL A 43 -6.97 -6.59 2.26
N ALA A 44 -6.68 -6.00 1.11
CA ALA A 44 -5.46 -6.28 0.35
C ALA A 44 -4.40 -5.20 0.62
N ASP A 45 -3.23 -5.60 1.12
CA ASP A 45 -2.02 -4.79 1.21
C ASP A 45 -1.20 -5.04 -0.06
N ILE A 46 -1.34 -4.16 -1.04
CA ILE A 46 -0.77 -4.32 -2.39
C ILE A 46 0.60 -3.67 -2.43
N GLY A 47 1.63 -4.45 -2.84
CA GLY A 47 3.02 -4.07 -2.71
C GLY A 47 3.44 -4.06 -1.24
N CYS A 48 3.08 -5.12 -0.51
CA CYS A 48 3.26 -5.23 0.94
C CYS A 48 4.73 -5.14 1.39
N GLY A 49 5.67 -5.40 0.47
CA GLY A 49 7.09 -5.47 0.80
C GLY A 49 7.35 -6.46 1.93
N PRO A 50 8.21 -6.13 2.90
CA PRO A 50 8.53 -7.00 4.04
C PRO A 50 7.45 -7.00 5.14
N GLY A 51 6.29 -6.35 4.93
CA GLY A 51 5.14 -6.41 5.85
C GLY A 51 5.00 -5.24 6.83
N TYR A 52 5.66 -4.11 6.58
CA TYR A 52 5.61 -2.95 7.47
C TYR A 52 4.18 -2.47 7.76
N PHE A 53 3.31 -2.37 6.75
CA PHE A 53 1.90 -2.02 6.91
C PHE A 53 1.00 -3.25 7.10
N THR A 54 1.39 -4.42 6.61
CA THR A 54 0.62 -5.67 6.74
C THR A 54 0.27 -5.97 8.20
N VAL A 55 1.26 -5.88 9.10
CA VAL A 55 1.06 -6.17 10.53
C VAL A 55 0.12 -5.17 11.21
N PRO A 56 0.27 -3.84 11.06
CA PRO A 56 -0.72 -2.88 11.54
C PRO A 56 -2.14 -3.11 10.99
N LEU A 57 -2.28 -3.40 9.68
CA LEU A 57 -3.56 -3.73 9.06
C LEU A 57 -4.20 -4.96 9.71
N ALA A 58 -3.41 -6.03 9.93
CA ALA A 58 -3.89 -7.26 10.58
C ALA A 58 -4.30 -7.04 12.03
N LYS A 59 -3.58 -6.20 12.77
CA LYS A 59 -3.95 -5.80 14.14
C LYS A 59 -5.22 -4.97 14.19
N TYR A 60 -5.56 -4.24 13.14
CA TYR A 60 -6.79 -3.48 13.04
C TYR A 60 -7.98 -4.36 12.62
N ALA A 61 -7.80 -5.19 11.60
CA ALA A 61 -8.79 -6.14 11.08
C ALA A 61 -8.77 -7.46 11.89
N VAL A 62 -8.94 -7.38 13.20
CA VAL A 62 -8.71 -8.49 14.16
C VAL A 62 -9.52 -9.74 13.84
N THR A 63 -10.76 -9.59 13.37
CA THR A 63 -11.67 -10.67 13.00
C THR A 63 -11.92 -10.75 11.49
N GLY A 64 -11.22 -9.90 10.75
CA GLY A 64 -11.20 -9.87 9.30
C GLY A 64 -10.01 -10.65 8.74
N LYS A 65 -9.58 -10.27 7.54
CA LYS A 65 -8.47 -10.91 6.84
C LYS A 65 -7.61 -9.88 6.11
N VAL A 66 -6.30 -10.10 6.07
CA VAL A 66 -5.36 -9.31 5.28
C VAL A 66 -4.68 -10.21 4.26
N PHE A 67 -4.76 -9.85 2.99
CA PHE A 67 -3.99 -10.44 1.90
C PHE A 67 -2.77 -9.54 1.65
N ALA A 68 -1.59 -10.01 1.96
CA ALA A 68 -0.34 -9.32 1.70
C ALA A 68 0.20 -9.75 0.33
N LEU A 69 0.21 -8.83 -0.63
CA LEU A 69 0.48 -9.08 -2.03
C LEU A 69 1.74 -8.33 -2.48
N ASP A 70 2.69 -9.04 -3.07
CA ASP A 70 3.86 -8.43 -3.72
C ASP A 70 4.30 -9.24 -4.95
N ILE A 71 5.07 -8.61 -5.81
CA ILE A 71 5.67 -9.24 -7.00
C ILE A 71 7.03 -9.85 -6.71
N ASP A 72 7.68 -9.46 -5.60
CA ASP A 72 9.04 -9.80 -5.23
C ASP A 72 9.05 -10.95 -4.21
N ASP A 73 9.69 -12.08 -4.56
CA ASP A 73 9.73 -13.27 -3.70
C ASP A 73 10.51 -13.05 -2.40
N GLU A 74 11.57 -12.23 -2.40
CA GLU A 74 12.37 -11.96 -1.20
C GLU A 74 11.59 -11.08 -0.21
N MET A 75 10.82 -10.12 -0.72
CA MET A 75 9.90 -9.32 0.09
C MET A 75 8.82 -10.20 0.72
N LEU A 76 8.20 -11.09 -0.06
CA LEU A 76 7.18 -12.03 0.44
C LEU A 76 7.73 -12.98 1.51
N GLU A 77 8.95 -13.48 1.34
CA GLU A 77 9.58 -14.37 2.33
C GLU A 77 9.86 -13.61 3.65
N SER A 78 10.35 -12.39 3.54
CA SER A 78 10.52 -11.52 4.71
C SER A 78 9.18 -11.22 5.40
N CYS A 79 8.13 -10.93 4.63
CA CYS A 79 6.79 -10.71 5.15
C CYS A 79 6.24 -11.97 5.85
N ARG A 80 6.38 -13.16 5.25
CA ARG A 80 5.96 -14.44 5.88
C ARG A 80 6.65 -14.66 7.22
N THR A 81 7.96 -14.46 7.27
CA THR A 81 8.73 -14.57 8.50
C THR A 81 8.22 -13.61 9.55
N TYR A 82 8.04 -12.34 9.20
CA TYR A 82 7.60 -11.30 10.12
C TYR A 82 6.19 -11.53 10.68
N VAL A 83 5.23 -11.91 9.84
CA VAL A 83 3.86 -12.20 10.31
C VAL A 83 3.80 -13.48 11.14
N ALA A 84 4.63 -14.49 10.85
CA ALA A 84 4.72 -15.72 11.62
C ALA A 84 5.33 -15.47 13.02
N GLU A 85 6.42 -14.70 13.13
CA GLU A 85 7.03 -14.29 14.40
C GLU A 85 6.03 -13.58 15.32
N LEU A 86 5.18 -12.73 14.74
CA LEU A 86 4.14 -11.99 15.46
C LEU A 86 2.83 -12.77 15.62
N ARG A 87 2.77 -14.00 15.12
CA ARG A 87 1.58 -14.88 15.18
C ARG A 87 0.31 -14.24 14.61
N MET A 88 0.44 -13.54 13.48
CA MET A 88 -0.69 -12.94 12.78
C MET A 88 -1.45 -14.00 11.97
N ASN A 89 -2.43 -14.65 12.59
CA ASN A 89 -3.18 -15.77 11.99
C ASN A 89 -4.22 -15.33 10.93
N ASN A 90 -4.48 -14.04 10.82
CA ASN A 90 -5.40 -13.42 9.87
C ASN A 90 -4.71 -12.81 8.65
N VAL A 91 -3.44 -13.14 8.41
CA VAL A 91 -2.68 -12.72 7.24
C VAL A 91 -2.42 -13.88 6.30
N GLU A 92 -2.66 -13.67 5.02
CA GLU A 92 -2.26 -14.58 3.93
C GLU A 92 -1.31 -13.85 2.99
N VAL A 93 -0.10 -14.41 2.80
CA VAL A 93 0.96 -13.78 1.98
C VAL A 93 1.01 -14.47 0.63
N LEU A 94 0.69 -13.74 -0.44
CA LEU A 94 0.49 -14.25 -1.79
C LEU A 94 1.35 -13.49 -2.79
N LYS A 95 1.88 -14.23 -3.77
CA LYS A 95 2.55 -13.63 -4.93
C LYS A 95 1.51 -13.14 -5.93
N CYS A 96 1.72 -11.95 -6.48
CA CYS A 96 0.93 -11.42 -7.57
C CYS A 96 1.82 -11.02 -8.75
N SER A 97 1.23 -10.63 -9.86
CA SER A 97 1.88 -9.84 -10.90
C SER A 97 1.51 -8.36 -10.74
N GLU A 98 2.03 -7.52 -11.62
CA GLU A 98 1.84 -6.07 -11.50
C GLU A 98 0.37 -5.63 -11.59
N PHE A 99 -0.43 -6.33 -12.42
CA PHE A 99 -1.82 -5.98 -12.70
C PHE A 99 -2.79 -7.15 -12.48
N GLU A 100 -2.31 -8.30 -11.99
CA GLU A 100 -3.13 -9.50 -11.77
C GLU A 100 -2.93 -9.98 -10.35
N PHE A 101 -4.01 -10.05 -9.62
CA PHE A 101 -4.03 -10.42 -8.22
C PHE A 101 -4.74 -11.77 -8.05
N PRO A 102 -4.25 -12.69 -7.21
CA PRO A 102 -4.85 -14.00 -6.98
C PRO A 102 -6.06 -13.90 -6.02
N LEU A 103 -6.95 -12.95 -6.28
CA LEU A 103 -8.15 -12.67 -5.52
C LEU A 103 -9.34 -12.56 -6.47
N GLU A 104 -10.53 -12.90 -6.00
CA GLU A 104 -11.76 -12.74 -6.76
C GLU A 104 -12.17 -11.26 -6.85
N ASN A 105 -12.75 -10.85 -7.97
CA ASN A 105 -13.29 -9.51 -8.11
C ASN A 105 -14.43 -9.28 -7.11
N GLY A 106 -14.49 -8.09 -6.52
CA GLY A 106 -15.50 -7.74 -5.54
C GLY A 106 -15.41 -8.54 -4.23
N SER A 107 -14.21 -9.01 -3.84
CA SER A 107 -14.02 -9.86 -2.65
C SER A 107 -13.41 -9.15 -1.45
N ILE A 108 -12.93 -7.91 -1.60
CA ILE A 108 -12.28 -7.18 -0.50
C ILE A 108 -13.03 -5.88 -0.16
N ASP A 109 -13.05 -5.54 1.12
CA ASP A 109 -13.63 -4.28 1.62
C ASP A 109 -12.71 -3.09 1.40
N GLY A 110 -11.39 -3.34 1.42
CA GLY A 110 -10.40 -2.31 1.28
C GLY A 110 -9.11 -2.75 0.61
N ALA A 111 -8.48 -1.80 -0.08
CA ALA A 111 -7.13 -1.93 -0.61
C ALA A 111 -6.22 -0.88 0.04
N PHE A 112 -5.00 -1.27 0.33
CA PHE A 112 -3.97 -0.39 0.86
C PHE A 112 -2.74 -0.45 -0.04
N MET A 113 -2.21 0.68 -0.45
CA MET A 113 -1.02 0.80 -1.28
C MET A 113 -0.10 1.88 -0.71
N ALA A 114 1.07 1.48 -0.22
CA ALA A 114 2.06 2.43 0.31
C ALA A 114 3.29 2.52 -0.62
N PHE A 115 3.40 3.64 -1.35
CA PHE A 115 4.54 3.93 -2.24
C PHE A 115 4.67 2.96 -3.44
N VAL A 116 3.54 2.51 -3.96
CA VAL A 116 3.44 1.50 -5.03
C VAL A 116 3.13 2.14 -6.39
N ILE A 117 2.17 3.07 -6.43
CA ILE A 117 1.69 3.69 -7.69
C ILE A 117 2.83 4.30 -8.50
N GLN A 118 3.75 5.00 -7.83
CA GLN A 118 4.90 5.64 -8.46
C GLN A 118 5.83 4.66 -9.20
N GLN A 119 5.80 3.37 -8.83
CA GLN A 119 6.66 2.35 -9.42
C GLN A 119 6.02 1.69 -10.63
N SER A 120 4.71 1.76 -10.76
CA SER A 120 4.01 1.14 -11.87
C SER A 120 4.26 1.88 -13.20
N PRO A 121 4.57 1.17 -14.28
CA PRO A 121 4.69 1.74 -15.62
C PRO A 121 3.32 2.16 -16.18
N ASP A 122 2.23 1.53 -15.73
CA ASP A 122 0.85 1.87 -16.10
C ASP A 122 -0.03 2.06 -14.84
N LYS A 123 0.04 3.25 -14.28
CA LYS A 123 -0.67 3.62 -13.05
C LYS A 123 -2.19 3.52 -13.18
N ALA A 124 -2.72 3.87 -14.35
CA ALA A 124 -4.15 3.82 -14.62
C ALA A 124 -4.65 2.37 -14.69
N ARG A 125 -3.88 1.47 -15.28
CA ARG A 125 -4.19 0.03 -15.30
C ARG A 125 -4.13 -0.56 -13.91
N LEU A 126 -3.12 -0.22 -13.12
CA LEU A 126 -3.01 -0.67 -11.73
C LEU A 126 -4.23 -0.23 -10.90
N LEU A 127 -4.62 1.04 -10.99
CA LEU A 127 -5.78 1.56 -10.28
C LEU A 127 -7.07 0.83 -10.68
N ARG A 128 -7.29 0.55 -11.97
CA ARG A 128 -8.45 -0.23 -12.44
C ARG A 128 -8.43 -1.66 -11.91
N ALA A 129 -7.29 -2.34 -11.98
CA ALA A 129 -7.15 -3.70 -11.47
C ALA A 129 -7.43 -3.79 -9.96
N VAL A 130 -6.93 -2.83 -9.18
CA VAL A 130 -7.22 -2.74 -7.75
C VAL A 130 -8.70 -2.45 -7.49
N ARG A 131 -9.32 -1.57 -8.28
CA ARG A 131 -10.75 -1.26 -8.15
C ARG A 131 -11.63 -2.48 -8.37
N GLU A 132 -11.29 -3.35 -9.32
CA GLU A 132 -12.04 -4.58 -9.60
C GLU A 132 -12.10 -5.54 -8.41
N LEU A 133 -11.10 -5.54 -7.54
CA LEU A 133 -11.09 -6.37 -6.33
C LEU A 133 -12.09 -5.89 -5.27
N LEU A 134 -12.40 -4.60 -5.26
CA LEU A 134 -13.19 -3.97 -4.22
C LEU A 134 -14.68 -4.24 -4.36
N VAL A 135 -15.34 -4.56 -3.25
CA VAL A 135 -16.79 -4.54 -3.18
C VAL A 135 -17.36 -3.15 -3.54
N PRO A 136 -18.63 -3.03 -3.95
CA PRO A 136 -19.27 -1.73 -4.10
C PRO A 136 -19.13 -0.90 -2.81
N LYS A 137 -18.71 0.35 -2.96
CA LYS A 137 -18.37 1.26 -1.85
C LYS A 137 -17.15 0.83 -1.01
N GLY A 138 -16.37 -0.14 -1.45
CA GLY A 138 -15.06 -0.47 -0.87
C GLY A 138 -14.11 0.72 -0.93
N TRP A 139 -13.13 0.75 -0.05
CA TRP A 139 -12.16 1.85 0.05
C TRP A 139 -10.79 1.46 -0.52
N CYS A 140 -10.05 2.47 -0.99
CA CYS A 140 -8.65 2.33 -1.33
C CYS A 140 -7.86 3.47 -0.69
N THR A 141 -6.86 3.13 0.11
CA THR A 141 -5.93 4.11 0.71
C THR A 141 -4.58 4.00 0.01
N ILE A 142 -4.08 5.14 -0.44
CA ILE A 142 -2.80 5.24 -1.15
C ILE A 142 -1.91 6.23 -0.40
N LEU A 143 -0.68 5.81 -0.10
CA LEU A 143 0.38 6.68 0.42
C LEU A 143 1.38 6.92 -0.70
N GLU A 144 1.78 8.19 -0.91
CA GLU A 144 2.76 8.55 -1.93
C GLU A 144 3.62 9.75 -1.51
N TRP A 145 4.69 9.98 -2.27
CA TRP A 145 5.60 11.11 -2.10
C TRP A 145 5.12 12.30 -2.93
N TYR A 146 5.19 13.50 -2.33
CA TYR A 146 5.04 14.73 -3.10
C TYR A 146 6.12 14.84 -4.16
N LYS A 147 5.75 15.32 -5.36
CA LYS A 147 6.67 15.61 -6.45
C LYS A 147 7.44 16.90 -6.18
N LYS A 148 8.38 16.83 -5.28
CA LYS A 148 9.30 17.90 -4.91
C LYS A 148 10.65 17.32 -4.50
N ASP A 149 11.69 18.14 -4.50
CA ASP A 149 12.95 17.75 -3.88
C ASP A 149 12.78 17.64 -2.36
N THR A 150 13.42 16.67 -1.77
CA THR A 150 13.38 16.42 -0.32
C THR A 150 14.72 15.87 0.15
N GLU A 151 15.12 16.26 1.36
CA GLU A 151 16.31 15.73 2.03
C GLU A 151 16.03 14.38 2.71
N SER A 152 14.77 14.00 2.86
CA SER A 152 14.37 12.78 3.57
C SER A 152 14.58 11.49 2.78
N GLY A 153 15.18 11.56 1.58
CA GLY A 153 15.36 10.41 0.70
C GLY A 153 14.10 10.07 -0.11
N GLY A 154 13.89 8.78 -0.38
CA GLY A 154 12.77 8.32 -1.21
C GLY A 154 13.14 8.19 -2.69
N PRO A 155 12.15 7.90 -3.56
CA PRO A 155 12.37 7.73 -4.98
C PRO A 155 12.72 9.05 -5.67
N PRO A 156 13.33 9.03 -6.87
CA PRO A 156 13.57 10.23 -7.66
C PRO A 156 12.30 11.05 -7.88
N ALA A 157 12.41 12.39 -7.86
CA ALA A 157 11.28 13.31 -7.96
C ALA A 157 10.43 13.09 -9.23
N GLU A 158 11.06 12.62 -10.33
CA GLU A 158 10.39 12.34 -11.60
C GLU A 158 9.36 11.19 -11.50
N ARG A 159 9.55 10.27 -10.59
CA ARG A 159 8.63 9.15 -10.34
C ARG A 159 7.49 9.53 -9.41
N ARG A 160 7.66 10.58 -8.60
CA ARG A 160 6.68 11.01 -7.60
C ARG A 160 5.45 11.61 -8.26
N ILE A 161 4.33 11.59 -7.55
CA ILE A 161 3.02 12.03 -8.05
C ILE A 161 2.45 13.04 -7.07
N ASN A 162 1.96 14.17 -7.58
CA ASN A 162 1.25 15.12 -6.72
C ASN A 162 -0.19 14.69 -6.45
N PRO A 163 -0.80 15.08 -5.32
CA PRO A 163 -2.18 14.74 -4.99
C PRO A 163 -3.21 15.04 -6.09
N PRO A 164 -3.20 16.19 -6.78
CA PRO A 164 -4.16 16.45 -7.87
C PRO A 164 -4.02 15.48 -9.04
N ASP A 165 -2.78 15.12 -9.42
CA ASP A 165 -2.52 14.21 -10.54
C ASP A 165 -3.00 12.79 -10.19
N LEU A 166 -2.74 12.34 -8.95
CA LEU A 166 -3.22 11.05 -8.46
C LEU A 166 -4.75 11.01 -8.36
N GLN A 167 -5.36 12.11 -7.90
CA GLN A 167 -6.82 12.22 -7.83
C GLN A 167 -7.43 12.10 -9.24
N GLN A 168 -6.93 12.82 -10.21
CA GLN A 168 -7.43 12.74 -11.59
C GLN A 168 -7.31 11.31 -12.15
N MET A 169 -6.14 10.67 -12.01
CA MET A 169 -5.95 9.28 -12.46
C MET A 169 -6.91 8.31 -11.77
N ALA A 170 -7.18 8.49 -10.48
CA ALA A 170 -8.10 7.66 -9.73
C ALA A 170 -9.56 7.84 -10.20
N GLU A 171 -9.98 9.08 -10.47
CA GLU A 171 -11.30 9.39 -11.01
C GLU A 171 -11.50 8.79 -12.39
N GLU A 172 -10.50 8.89 -13.27
CA GLU A 172 -10.49 8.23 -14.59
C GLU A 172 -10.53 6.69 -14.50
N ALA A 173 -9.97 6.11 -13.43
CA ALA A 173 -10.06 4.68 -13.14
C ALA A 173 -11.41 4.26 -12.51
N GLY A 174 -12.32 5.22 -12.25
CA GLY A 174 -13.67 4.98 -11.72
C GLY A 174 -13.76 5.02 -10.19
N PHE A 175 -12.76 5.57 -9.50
CA PHE A 175 -12.86 5.89 -8.08
C PHE A 175 -13.49 7.27 -7.86
N ARG A 176 -14.07 7.47 -6.70
CA ARG A 176 -14.39 8.78 -6.16
C ARG A 176 -13.37 9.16 -5.10
N HIS A 177 -12.76 10.33 -5.22
CA HIS A 177 -11.91 10.87 -4.18
C HIS A 177 -12.73 11.23 -2.93
N VAL A 178 -12.22 10.87 -1.76
CA VAL A 178 -12.86 11.14 -0.45
C VAL A 178 -12.10 12.21 0.31
N SER A 179 -10.79 12.02 0.49
CA SER A 179 -9.94 12.96 1.21
C SER A 179 -8.47 12.72 0.90
N TRP A 180 -7.65 13.74 1.09
CA TRP A 180 -6.21 13.57 1.23
C TRP A 180 -5.70 14.27 2.50
N ARG A 181 -4.52 13.86 2.96
CA ARG A 181 -3.84 14.43 4.13
C ARG A 181 -2.35 14.47 3.90
N ASP A 182 -1.73 15.56 4.29
CA ASP A 182 -0.30 15.61 4.51
C ASP A 182 0.06 14.72 5.70
N LEU A 183 1.14 13.95 5.60
CA LEU A 183 1.61 13.07 6.68
C LEU A 183 2.80 13.68 7.43
N ASN A 184 3.73 14.31 6.70
CA ASN A 184 4.99 14.81 7.26
C ASN A 184 5.68 15.86 6.39
N GLY A 185 4.95 16.49 5.49
CA GLY A 185 5.49 17.46 4.53
C GLY A 185 6.12 16.84 3.28
N ASP A 186 6.61 15.61 3.32
CA ASP A 186 7.22 14.90 2.19
C ASP A 186 6.32 13.82 1.60
N GLN A 187 5.40 13.31 2.40
CA GLN A 187 4.50 12.22 2.05
C GLN A 187 3.06 12.59 2.37
N TYR A 188 2.15 12.03 1.60
CA TYR A 188 0.72 12.22 1.79
C TYR A 188 -0.03 10.90 1.68
N MET A 189 -1.25 10.89 2.19
CA MET A 189 -2.21 9.83 1.95
C MET A 189 -3.44 10.36 1.22
N THR A 190 -4.04 9.53 0.38
CA THR A 190 -5.35 9.78 -0.20
C THR A 190 -6.27 8.60 0.04
N VAL A 191 -7.54 8.88 0.28
CA VAL A 191 -8.59 7.87 0.45
C VAL A 191 -9.56 7.98 -0.71
N LEU A 192 -9.79 6.87 -1.37
CA LEU A 192 -10.65 6.70 -2.52
C LEU A 192 -11.80 5.75 -2.19
N ARG A 193 -12.89 5.84 -2.94
CA ARG A 193 -14.08 4.98 -2.81
C ARG A 193 -14.43 4.36 -4.16
N ASN A 194 -14.66 3.05 -4.20
CA ASN A 194 -15.24 2.36 -5.34
C ASN A 194 -16.71 2.79 -5.50
N VAL A 195 -17.10 3.27 -6.66
CA VAL A 195 -18.46 3.76 -6.99
C VAL A 195 -19.08 2.95 -8.10
#